data_3b80640e88578d76cf7de3431700c6fb
#
_entry.id   3b80640e88578d76cf7de3431700c6fb
#
_cell.length_a   1.000
_cell.length_b   1.000
_cell.length_c   1.000
_cell.angle_alpha   90.00
_cell.angle_beta   90.00
_cell.angle_gamma   90.00
#
_symmetry.space_group_name_H-M   'P 1'
#
loop_
_entity.id
_entity.type
_entity.pdbx_description
1 polymer ?
#
loop_
_entity_poly.entity_id
_entity_poly.type
_entity_poly.pdbx_seq_one_letter_code
_entity_poly.pdbx_strand_id
1 'polypeptide(L)'
;MVWSAISVAGPGWLCKIDTTMDKELYVSIIQDELARTIDDTAAESGLKVNQLYFQHDNDPKHTAKVVKEHLSQQEYKVLEWPANSPDLNPIEHMWALLKRRLNEYDTAPGGMNELFERITDTWYKKITKEDCLKVIDSMSSRIEAIIKSKGYWTKY
;
A
#
# COMPACT_ATOMS: atom_id res chain seq x y z
N MET A 1 -11.20 -9.45 -0.18
CA MET A 1 -10.06 -8.60 -0.63
C MET A 1 -9.40 -8.00 0.61
N VAL A 2 -8.15 -7.55 0.54
CA VAL A 2 -7.49 -6.79 1.61
C VAL A 2 -6.91 -5.51 1.06
N TRP A 3 -6.83 -4.48 1.89
CA TRP A 3 -6.15 -3.23 1.62
C TRP A 3 -5.15 -2.94 2.73
N SER A 4 -4.02 -2.32 2.41
CA SER A 4 -3.07 -1.77 3.36
C SER A 4 -2.16 -0.76 2.66
N ALA A 5 -1.30 -0.10 3.44
CA ALA A 5 -0.21 0.73 2.96
C ALA A 5 1.12 0.24 3.53
N ILE A 6 2.23 0.74 3.00
CA ILE A 6 3.57 0.55 3.56
C ILE A 6 4.26 1.89 3.72
N SER A 7 5.14 1.97 4.66
CA SER A 7 5.92 3.17 4.92
C SER A 7 7.33 2.84 5.43
N VAL A 8 8.10 3.88 5.73
CA VAL A 8 9.41 3.73 6.39
C VAL A 8 9.30 3.18 7.83
N ALA A 9 8.11 3.23 8.43
CA ALA A 9 7.82 2.58 9.71
C ALA A 9 7.58 1.07 9.57
N GLY A 10 7.28 0.59 8.36
CA GLY A 10 6.99 -0.82 8.07
C GLY A 10 5.64 -1.03 7.41
N PRO A 11 5.05 -2.24 7.57
CA PRO A 11 3.69 -2.52 7.10
C PRO A 11 2.67 -1.71 7.89
N GLY A 12 1.75 -1.06 7.17
CA GLY A 12 0.67 -0.27 7.75
C GLY A 12 -0.54 -1.11 8.18
N TRP A 13 -1.59 -0.44 8.58
CA TRP A 13 -2.82 -1.08 9.02
C TRP A 13 -3.51 -1.83 7.89
N LEU A 14 -3.98 -3.03 8.18
CA LEU A 14 -4.58 -3.96 7.22
C LEU A 14 -6.11 -3.95 7.36
N CYS A 15 -6.80 -3.67 6.26
CA CYS A 15 -8.25 -3.70 6.17
C CYS A 15 -8.75 -4.95 5.45
N LYS A 16 -9.74 -5.64 6.03
CA LYS A 16 -10.52 -6.68 5.35
C LYS A 16 -11.65 -6.04 4.56
N ILE A 17 -11.78 -6.42 3.32
CA ILE A 17 -12.85 -5.96 2.45
C ILE A 17 -13.72 -7.14 2.07
N ASP A 18 -14.89 -7.23 2.68
CA ASP A 18 -15.83 -8.34 2.49
C ASP A 18 -16.75 -8.15 1.27
N THR A 19 -16.80 -6.93 0.74
CA THR A 19 -17.64 -6.55 -0.41
C THR A 19 -16.77 -6.10 -1.59
N THR A 20 -17.39 -5.54 -2.61
CA THR A 20 -16.66 -4.80 -3.66
C THR A 20 -16.30 -3.42 -3.13
N MET A 21 -15.03 -3.05 -3.25
CA MET A 21 -14.57 -1.73 -2.86
C MET A 21 -15.05 -0.69 -3.88
N ASP A 22 -15.90 0.21 -3.43
CA ASP A 22 -16.31 1.41 -4.14
C ASP A 22 -15.57 2.66 -3.59
N LYS A 23 -15.93 3.82 -4.08
CA LYS A 23 -15.29 5.09 -3.68
C LYS A 23 -15.63 5.49 -2.25
N GLU A 24 -16.82 5.17 -1.76
CA GLU A 24 -17.29 5.45 -0.40
C GLU A 24 -16.53 4.59 0.62
N LEU A 25 -16.43 3.29 0.36
CA LEU A 25 -15.63 2.39 1.18
C LEU A 25 -14.15 2.78 1.16
N TYR A 26 -13.63 3.21 0.00
CA TYR A 26 -12.25 3.68 -0.09
C TYR A 26 -12.01 4.93 0.78
N VAL A 27 -12.95 5.88 0.82
CA VAL A 27 -12.88 7.03 1.74
C VAL A 27 -12.83 6.56 3.20
N SER A 28 -13.67 5.58 3.58
CA SER A 28 -13.65 5.04 4.95
C SER A 28 -12.30 4.40 5.31
N ILE A 29 -11.70 3.66 4.38
CA ILE A 29 -10.35 3.06 4.55
C ILE A 29 -9.28 4.14 4.72
N ILE A 30 -9.35 5.23 3.96
CA ILE A 30 -8.43 6.37 4.11
C ILE A 30 -8.61 7.04 5.47
N GLN A 31 -9.84 7.18 5.93
CA GLN A 31 -10.16 7.81 7.22
C GLN A 31 -9.73 6.99 8.43
N ASP A 32 -9.59 5.69 8.30
CA ASP A 32 -9.21 4.78 9.40
C ASP A 32 -7.82 4.20 9.19
N GLU A 33 -7.65 3.23 8.31
CA GLU A 33 -6.39 2.47 8.18
C GLU A 33 -5.23 3.34 7.68
N LEU A 34 -5.49 4.22 6.68
CA LEU A 34 -4.43 5.10 6.18
C LEU A 34 -4.08 6.16 7.23
N ALA A 35 -5.08 6.77 7.90
CA ALA A 35 -4.83 7.78 8.92
C ALA A 35 -3.95 7.22 10.04
N ARG A 36 -4.26 6.05 10.57
CA ARG A 36 -3.42 5.36 11.57
C ARG A 36 -2.02 5.06 11.04
N THR A 37 -1.92 4.61 9.79
CA THR A 37 -0.59 4.33 9.18
C THR A 37 0.25 5.60 9.05
N ILE A 38 -0.38 6.74 8.72
CA ILE A 38 0.27 8.06 8.66
C ILE A 38 0.76 8.49 10.04
N ASP A 39 -0.08 8.35 11.08
CA ASP A 39 0.26 8.71 12.46
C ASP A 39 1.42 7.85 12.98
N ASP A 40 1.37 6.54 12.79
CA ASP A 40 2.46 5.62 13.16
C ASP A 40 3.75 5.96 12.40
N THR A 41 3.64 6.30 11.11
CA THR A 41 4.78 6.70 10.30
C THR A 41 5.41 8.01 10.79
N ALA A 42 4.59 9.00 11.12
CA ALA A 42 5.06 10.26 11.68
C ALA A 42 5.76 10.06 13.03
N ALA A 43 5.15 9.28 13.93
CA ALA A 43 5.71 8.97 15.25
C ALA A 43 7.05 8.23 15.14
N GLU A 44 7.15 7.21 14.30
CA GLU A 44 8.35 6.38 14.15
C GLU A 44 9.49 7.11 13.42
N SER A 45 9.18 7.91 12.40
CA SER A 45 10.17 8.64 11.61
C SER A 45 10.60 9.97 12.23
N GLY A 46 9.84 10.50 13.18
CA GLY A 46 10.02 11.85 13.73
C GLY A 46 9.65 12.97 12.76
N LEU A 47 9.03 12.65 11.62
CA LEU A 47 8.56 13.63 10.65
C LEU A 47 7.17 14.15 11.05
N LYS A 48 6.87 15.38 10.66
CA LYS A 48 5.50 15.92 10.76
C LYS A 48 4.63 15.35 9.65
N VAL A 49 3.34 15.20 9.89
CA VAL A 49 2.38 14.68 8.90
C VAL A 49 2.45 15.44 7.57
N ASN A 50 2.60 16.77 7.60
CA ASN A 50 2.71 17.60 6.39
C ASN A 50 4.02 17.41 5.58
N GLN A 51 4.96 16.62 6.09
CA GLN A 51 6.17 16.22 5.38
C GLN A 51 6.03 14.84 4.73
N LEU A 52 4.96 14.11 5.03
CA LEU A 52 4.69 12.80 4.46
C LEU A 52 3.98 12.91 3.11
N TYR A 53 4.20 11.92 2.27
CA TYR A 53 3.58 11.79 0.97
C TYR A 53 2.82 10.46 0.90
N PHE A 54 1.56 10.54 0.50
CA PHE A 54 0.75 9.37 0.18
C PHE A 54 0.75 9.14 -1.32
N GLN A 55 1.05 7.90 -1.72
CA GLN A 55 0.98 7.48 -3.12
C GLN A 55 -0.08 6.38 -3.26
N HIS A 56 -0.95 6.53 -4.23
CA HIS A 56 -1.88 5.51 -4.68
C HIS A 56 -1.97 5.52 -6.20
N ASP A 57 -2.53 4.47 -6.79
CA ASP A 57 -2.73 4.39 -8.24
C ASP A 57 -3.94 5.22 -8.70
N ASN A 58 -4.11 5.32 -10.02
CA ASN A 58 -5.20 6.04 -10.65
C ASN A 58 -6.44 5.18 -10.92
N ASP A 59 -6.73 4.17 -10.08
CA ASP A 59 -7.99 3.45 -10.18
C ASP A 59 -9.18 4.45 -10.13
N PRO A 60 -10.23 4.29 -10.95
CA PRO A 60 -11.37 5.19 -10.98
C PRO A 60 -12.01 5.46 -9.60
N LYS A 61 -12.03 4.48 -8.70
CA LYS A 61 -12.53 4.67 -7.33
C LYS A 61 -11.60 5.56 -6.49
N HIS A 62 -10.28 5.50 -6.72
CA HIS A 62 -9.28 6.32 -6.02
C HIS A 62 -9.27 7.77 -6.52
N THR A 63 -9.63 7.98 -7.78
CA THR A 63 -9.66 9.31 -8.42
C THR A 63 -11.03 9.96 -8.42
N ALA A 64 -12.04 9.33 -7.81
CA ALA A 64 -13.38 9.86 -7.68
C ALA A 64 -13.40 11.22 -6.95
N LYS A 65 -14.36 12.08 -7.29
CA LYS A 65 -14.46 13.44 -6.73
C LYS A 65 -14.48 13.45 -5.21
N VAL A 66 -15.28 12.57 -4.58
CA VAL A 66 -15.39 12.47 -3.12
C VAL A 66 -14.05 12.11 -2.46
N VAL A 67 -13.25 11.24 -3.09
CA VAL A 67 -11.92 10.86 -2.61
C VAL A 67 -10.94 12.03 -2.71
N LYS A 68 -10.93 12.72 -3.85
CA LYS A 68 -10.07 13.92 -4.04
C LYS A 68 -10.42 15.03 -3.07
N GLU A 69 -11.72 15.29 -2.84
CA GLU A 69 -12.17 16.26 -1.85
C GLU A 69 -11.71 15.88 -0.44
N HIS A 70 -11.85 14.61 -0.05
CA HIS A 70 -11.35 14.14 1.24
C HIS A 70 -9.83 14.28 1.36
N LEU A 71 -9.07 13.81 0.37
CA LEU A 71 -7.61 13.89 0.38
C LEU A 71 -7.08 15.32 0.39
N SER A 72 -7.78 16.27 -0.24
CA SER A 72 -7.40 17.69 -0.24
C SER A 72 -7.49 18.37 1.13
N GLN A 73 -8.19 17.76 2.10
CA GLN A 73 -8.35 18.25 3.47
C GLN A 73 -7.30 17.68 4.43
N GLN A 74 -6.46 16.75 3.95
CA GLN A 74 -5.45 16.12 4.79
C GLN A 74 -4.18 16.98 4.88
N GLU A 75 -3.44 16.82 5.98
CA GLU A 75 -2.16 17.51 6.15
C GLU A 75 -1.04 16.90 5.30
N TYR A 76 -1.05 15.58 5.08
CA TYR A 76 -0.09 14.91 4.21
C TYR A 76 -0.34 15.25 2.74
N LYS A 77 0.69 15.12 1.92
CA LYS A 77 0.62 15.41 0.49
C LYS A 77 0.28 14.15 -0.29
N VAL A 78 -0.50 14.30 -1.36
CA VAL A 78 -0.77 13.20 -2.30
C VAL A 78 0.14 13.37 -3.51
N LEU A 79 0.87 12.30 -3.89
CA LEU A 79 1.71 12.30 -5.08
C LEU A 79 0.83 12.20 -6.34
N GLU A 80 1.11 13.07 -7.32
CA GLU A 80 0.60 12.86 -8.67
C GLU A 80 1.26 11.61 -9.27
N TRP A 81 0.44 10.69 -9.77
CA TRP A 81 0.92 9.41 -10.21
C TRP A 81 0.57 9.13 -11.66
N PRO A 82 1.49 8.58 -12.48
CA PRO A 82 1.19 8.23 -13.85
C PRO A 82 0.17 7.07 -13.90
N ALA A 83 -0.71 7.11 -14.89
CA ALA A 83 -1.64 6.02 -15.13
C ALA A 83 -0.92 4.77 -15.63
N ASN A 84 -1.50 3.59 -15.36
CA ASN A 84 -0.99 2.29 -15.84
C ASN A 84 0.48 2.01 -15.51
N SER A 85 0.91 2.34 -14.28
CA SER A 85 2.29 2.18 -13.82
C SER A 85 2.40 1.25 -12.60
N PRO A 86 2.01 -0.03 -12.72
CA PRO A 86 2.08 -0.98 -11.60
C PRO A 86 3.53 -1.27 -11.19
N ASP A 87 4.49 -1.21 -12.10
CA ASP A 87 5.92 -1.36 -11.84
C ASP A 87 6.50 -0.23 -10.98
N LEU A 88 5.85 0.93 -10.92
CA LEU A 88 6.15 1.99 -9.97
C LEU A 88 5.42 1.84 -8.63
N ASN A 89 4.44 0.95 -8.50
CA ASN A 89 3.70 0.80 -7.25
C ASN A 89 4.39 -0.19 -6.31
N PRO A 90 5.08 0.27 -5.23
CA PRO A 90 5.89 -0.59 -4.39
C PRO A 90 5.05 -1.62 -3.60
N ILE A 91 3.77 -1.33 -3.33
CA ILE A 91 2.89 -2.25 -2.58
C ILE A 91 2.67 -3.57 -3.32
N GLU A 92 2.77 -3.60 -4.67
CA GLU A 92 2.61 -4.82 -5.45
C GLU A 92 3.67 -5.88 -5.10
N HIS A 93 4.90 -5.43 -4.80
CA HIS A 93 5.97 -6.33 -4.33
C HIS A 93 5.69 -6.87 -2.93
N MET A 94 5.03 -6.08 -2.10
CA MET A 94 4.62 -6.54 -0.77
C MET A 94 3.49 -7.56 -0.85
N TRP A 95 2.53 -7.38 -1.77
CA TRP A 95 1.51 -8.39 -2.04
C TRP A 95 2.12 -9.69 -2.59
N ALA A 96 3.12 -9.60 -3.45
CA ALA A 96 3.83 -10.78 -3.94
C ALA A 96 4.61 -11.49 -2.80
N LEU A 97 5.25 -10.74 -1.92
CA LEU A 97 5.93 -11.26 -0.73
C LEU A 97 4.94 -11.94 0.22
N LEU A 98 3.81 -11.29 0.51
CA LEU A 98 2.74 -11.84 1.34
C LEU A 98 2.24 -13.17 0.78
N LYS A 99 1.92 -13.22 -0.53
CA LYS A 99 1.49 -14.47 -1.20
C LYS A 99 2.52 -15.57 -1.08
N ARG A 100 3.81 -15.27 -1.26
CA ARG A 100 4.89 -16.25 -1.11
C ARG A 100 4.94 -16.80 0.30
N ARG A 101 4.85 -15.97 1.33
CA ARG A 101 4.85 -16.40 2.74
C ARG A 101 3.58 -17.15 3.14
N LEU A 102 2.45 -16.84 2.53
CA LEU A 102 1.23 -17.62 2.73
C LEU A 102 1.34 -19.04 2.12
N ASN A 103 2.10 -19.21 1.04
CA ASN A 103 2.37 -20.52 0.46
C ASN A 103 3.33 -21.40 1.29
N GLU A 104 3.93 -20.86 2.35
CA GLU A 104 4.75 -21.62 3.31
C GLU A 104 3.90 -22.39 4.34
N TYR A 105 2.58 -22.17 4.39
CA TYR A 105 1.68 -22.98 5.22
C TYR A 105 1.48 -24.36 4.60
N ASP A 106 1.61 -25.40 5.40
CA ASP A 106 1.53 -26.81 4.95
C ASP A 106 0.15 -27.21 4.39
N THR A 107 -0.88 -26.47 4.76
CA THR A 107 -2.27 -26.77 4.39
C THR A 107 -2.96 -25.55 3.78
N ALA A 108 -3.87 -25.81 2.84
CA ALA A 108 -4.78 -24.78 2.37
C ALA A 108 -5.68 -24.27 3.52
N PRO A 109 -6.08 -22.98 3.52
CA PRO A 109 -7.01 -22.47 4.53
C PRO A 109 -8.38 -23.13 4.36
N GLY A 110 -9.03 -23.48 5.47
CA GLY A 110 -10.35 -24.11 5.46
C GLY A 110 -11.51 -23.16 5.11
N GLY A 111 -11.22 -21.87 4.90
CA GLY A 111 -12.20 -20.87 4.49
C GLY A 111 -11.66 -19.44 4.54
N MET A 112 -12.53 -18.48 4.22
CA MET A 112 -12.14 -17.07 4.11
C MET A 112 -11.69 -16.46 5.44
N ASN A 113 -12.25 -16.90 6.56
CA ASN A 113 -11.87 -16.38 7.88
C ASN A 113 -10.45 -16.84 8.23
N GLU A 114 -10.15 -18.12 8.10
CA GLU A 114 -8.82 -18.65 8.32
C GLU A 114 -7.79 -18.03 7.37
N LEU A 115 -8.16 -17.84 6.09
CA LEU A 115 -7.30 -17.14 5.16
C LEU A 115 -6.97 -15.72 5.64
N PHE A 116 -7.97 -14.99 6.12
CA PHE A 116 -7.75 -13.62 6.63
C PHE A 116 -6.91 -13.61 7.92
N GLU A 117 -7.10 -14.58 8.83
CA GLU A 117 -6.25 -14.74 10.01
C GLU A 117 -4.79 -14.99 9.62
N ARG A 118 -4.54 -15.89 8.66
CA ARG A 118 -3.18 -16.16 8.13
C ARG A 118 -2.57 -14.94 7.45
N ILE A 119 -3.37 -14.18 6.69
CA ILE A 119 -2.95 -12.91 6.07
C ILE A 119 -2.53 -11.92 7.16
N THR A 120 -3.36 -11.72 8.18
CA THR A 120 -3.11 -10.80 9.29
C THR A 120 -1.85 -11.20 10.07
N ASP A 121 -1.73 -12.47 10.40
CA ASP A 121 -0.55 -13.01 11.09
C ASP A 121 0.73 -12.83 10.26
N THR A 122 0.65 -13.13 8.97
CA THR A 122 1.79 -12.97 8.06
C THR A 122 2.15 -11.50 7.87
N TRP A 123 1.16 -10.61 7.72
CA TRP A 123 1.35 -9.18 7.52
C TRP A 123 2.06 -8.53 8.70
N TYR A 124 1.61 -8.79 9.93
CA TYR A 124 2.15 -8.13 11.12
C TYR A 124 3.34 -8.83 11.75
N LYS A 125 3.53 -10.15 11.55
CA LYS A 125 4.61 -10.90 12.21
C LYS A 125 5.73 -11.32 11.28
N LYS A 126 5.45 -11.51 9.98
CA LYS A 126 6.45 -12.01 9.04
C LYS A 126 6.94 -10.94 8.06
N ILE A 127 6.12 -9.94 7.71
CA ILE A 127 6.58 -8.81 6.90
C ILE A 127 7.24 -7.81 7.83
N THR A 128 8.50 -7.47 7.52
CA THR A 128 9.32 -6.62 8.38
C THR A 128 9.42 -5.20 7.83
N LYS A 129 9.86 -4.27 8.69
CA LYS A 129 10.21 -2.91 8.29
C LYS A 129 11.29 -2.92 7.21
N GLU A 130 12.28 -3.81 7.31
CA GLU A 130 13.35 -3.94 6.33
C GLU A 130 12.83 -4.39 4.96
N ASP A 131 11.80 -5.24 4.91
CA ASP A 131 11.14 -5.62 3.66
C ASP A 131 10.49 -4.39 3.00
N CYS A 132 9.79 -3.56 3.78
CA CYS A 132 9.20 -2.32 3.30
C CYS A 132 10.26 -1.32 2.82
N LEU A 133 11.32 -1.10 3.59
CA LEU A 133 12.41 -0.20 3.21
C LEU A 133 13.08 -0.63 1.91
N LYS A 134 13.40 -1.93 1.73
CA LYS A 134 13.98 -2.43 0.47
C LYS A 134 13.12 -2.09 -0.75
N VAL A 135 11.81 -2.19 -0.62
CA VAL A 135 10.89 -1.90 -1.72
C VAL A 135 10.79 -0.40 -1.97
N ILE A 136 10.72 0.41 -0.91
CA ILE A 136 10.70 1.87 -1.00
C ILE A 136 12.01 2.40 -1.59
N ASP A 137 13.15 1.94 -1.13
CA ASP A 137 14.48 2.34 -1.63
C ASP A 137 14.69 1.96 -3.10
N SER A 138 14.02 0.91 -3.59
CA SER A 138 14.08 0.53 -4.99
C SER A 138 13.42 1.54 -5.95
N MET A 139 12.65 2.51 -5.44
CA MET A 139 11.89 3.46 -6.27
C MET A 139 12.77 4.31 -7.17
N SER A 140 13.91 4.79 -6.69
CA SER A 140 14.86 5.54 -7.51
C SER A 140 15.32 4.73 -8.72
N SER A 141 15.72 3.47 -8.51
CA SER A 141 16.13 2.56 -9.58
C SER A 141 15.00 2.20 -10.55
N ARG A 142 13.75 2.11 -10.05
CA ARG A 142 12.56 1.89 -10.90
C ARG A 142 12.32 3.08 -11.82
N ILE A 143 12.34 4.29 -11.27
CA ILE A 143 12.19 5.53 -12.04
C ILE A 143 13.27 5.63 -13.13
N GLU A 144 14.54 5.38 -12.77
CA GLU A 144 15.64 5.37 -13.73
C GLU A 144 15.41 4.33 -14.85
N ALA A 145 14.95 3.12 -14.51
CA ALA A 145 14.66 2.08 -15.48
C ALA A 145 13.55 2.50 -16.47
N ILE A 146 12.48 3.15 -15.97
CA ILE A 146 11.38 3.65 -16.80
C ILE A 146 11.85 4.78 -17.72
N ILE A 147 12.63 5.73 -17.21
CA ILE A 147 13.22 6.80 -18.02
C ILE A 147 14.09 6.20 -19.12
N LYS A 148 14.95 5.24 -18.77
CA LYS A 148 15.84 4.54 -19.73
C LYS A 148 15.05 3.75 -20.78
N SER A 149 13.94 3.12 -20.39
CA SER A 149 13.07 2.38 -21.32
C SER A 149 12.11 3.29 -22.10
N LYS A 150 12.17 4.63 -21.91
CA LYS A 150 11.27 5.61 -22.53
C LYS A 150 9.78 5.33 -22.28
N GLY A 151 9.46 4.85 -21.09
CA GLY A 151 8.09 4.51 -20.69
C GLY A 151 7.62 3.13 -21.10
N TYR A 152 8.47 2.29 -21.67
CA TYR A 152 8.15 0.88 -21.93
C TYR A 152 8.30 0.04 -20.65
N TRP A 153 7.77 -1.18 -20.70
CA TRP A 153 7.84 -2.15 -19.61
C TRP A 153 9.25 -2.34 -19.08
N THR A 154 9.36 -2.44 -17.77
CA THR A 154 10.63 -2.68 -17.08
C THR A 154 10.63 -4.08 -16.45
N LYS A 155 11.71 -4.45 -15.79
CA LYS A 155 11.85 -5.72 -15.07
C LYS A 155 11.13 -5.73 -13.71
N TYR A 156 10.53 -4.63 -13.30
CA TYR A 156 9.85 -4.46 -12.01
C TYR A 156 8.37 -4.76 -12.10
#